data_15dfe41a11c08c767fdbd3394b2e1ab2
#
_entry.id   15dfe41a11c08c767fdbd3394b2e1ab2
#
_cell.length_a   1.000
_cell.length_b   1.000
_cell.length_c   1.000
_cell.angle_alpha   90.00
_cell.angle_beta   90.00
_cell.angle_gamma   90.00
#
_symmetry.space_group_name_H-M   'P 1'
#
loop_
_entity.id
_entity.type
_entity.pdbx_description
1 polymer ?
#
loop_
_entity_poly.entity_id
_entity_poly.type
_entity_poly.pdbx_seq_one_letter_code
_entity_poly.pdbx_strand_id
1 'polypeptide(L)'
;MGKRINAFTDDALGTMDATELAAAISTKKISVKEVTEAAIARAEKVNPTLGAIAIKMYDDARNNDKLNQDGPFYGVPTFVKDNDFIKGYPVQKGTGAFVSKVAKKNSKYVNQFFSSGVNCIGKTTMPEFGFICSTENEKWHVTRNPWNTDYTTGGSSSGSAAMVASGVVPIATANDGAGSTRIPASCCGLVGLKPTRKRLFY
;
A
#
# COMPACT_ATOMS: atom_id res chain seq x y z
N MET A 1 -18.00 15.33 -13.02
CA MET A 1 -18.13 13.97 -13.56
C MET A 1 -16.88 13.19 -13.23
N GLY A 2 -17.01 12.09 -12.48
CA GLY A 2 -15.89 11.30 -11.98
C GLY A 2 -15.04 10.73 -13.13
N LYS A 3 -13.75 10.54 -12.83
CA LYS A 3 -12.79 10.04 -13.82
C LYS A 3 -12.28 8.66 -13.40
N ARG A 4 -11.98 7.81 -14.36
CA ARG A 4 -11.20 6.60 -14.13
C ARG A 4 -9.71 6.98 -14.13
N ILE A 5 -9.01 6.57 -13.07
CA ILE A 5 -7.59 6.84 -12.86
C ILE A 5 -6.84 5.51 -12.80
N ASN A 6 -5.81 5.36 -13.62
CA ASN A 6 -4.89 4.23 -13.55
C ASN A 6 -3.47 4.66 -13.92
N ALA A 7 -2.50 3.87 -13.47
CA ALA A 7 -1.09 4.10 -13.69
C ALA A 7 -0.45 3.12 -14.68
N PHE A 8 -1.20 2.14 -15.17
CA PHE A 8 -0.67 1.13 -16.08
C PHE A 8 0.00 1.77 -17.31
N THR A 9 1.21 1.34 -17.58
CA THR A 9 2.03 1.78 -18.70
C THR A 9 3.07 0.70 -18.99
N ASP A 10 3.74 0.81 -20.14
CA ASP A 10 4.86 -0.06 -20.52
C ASP A 10 6.15 0.39 -19.82
N ASP A 11 6.22 0.09 -18.52
CA ASP A 11 7.38 0.30 -17.65
C ASP A 11 7.81 -1.01 -17.00
N ALA A 12 8.77 -0.96 -16.07
CA ALA A 12 9.30 -2.17 -15.41
C ALA A 12 8.26 -2.98 -14.61
N LEU A 13 7.11 -2.40 -14.26
CA LEU A 13 6.01 -3.13 -13.65
C LEU A 13 5.05 -3.73 -14.69
N GLY A 14 4.86 -3.08 -15.84
CA GLY A 14 3.90 -3.51 -16.84
C GLY A 14 2.51 -3.74 -16.24
N THR A 15 1.97 -4.95 -16.45
CA THR A 15 0.72 -5.45 -15.85
C THR A 15 0.95 -6.67 -14.97
N MET A 16 2.21 -6.94 -14.58
CA MET A 16 2.59 -8.12 -13.79
C MET A 16 1.95 -8.12 -12.41
N ASP A 17 1.51 -9.27 -11.96
CA ASP A 17 1.16 -9.50 -10.56
C ASP A 17 2.42 -9.63 -9.69
N ALA A 18 2.23 -9.80 -8.37
CA ALA A 18 3.36 -9.89 -7.45
C ALA A 18 4.25 -11.12 -7.68
N THR A 19 3.68 -12.21 -8.16
CA THR A 19 4.39 -13.47 -8.42
C THR A 19 5.22 -13.37 -9.69
N GLU A 20 4.62 -12.85 -10.76
CA GLU A 20 5.30 -12.59 -12.02
C GLU A 20 6.44 -11.59 -11.85
N LEU A 21 6.19 -10.52 -11.08
CA LEU A 21 7.19 -9.50 -10.79
C LEU A 21 8.37 -10.06 -9.97
N ALA A 22 8.09 -10.85 -8.93
CA ALA A 22 9.13 -11.53 -8.15
C ALA A 22 9.96 -12.49 -9.02
N ALA A 23 9.32 -13.25 -9.90
CA ALA A 23 9.99 -14.13 -10.85
C ALA A 23 10.89 -13.35 -11.86
N ALA A 24 10.41 -12.23 -12.38
CA ALA A 24 11.18 -11.38 -13.28
C ALA A 24 12.41 -10.77 -12.58
N ILE A 25 12.29 -10.37 -11.32
CA ILE A 25 13.39 -9.85 -10.49
C ILE A 25 14.40 -10.99 -10.21
N SER A 26 13.95 -12.17 -9.77
CA SER A 26 14.81 -13.30 -9.43
C SER A 26 15.61 -13.81 -10.64
N THR A 27 15.01 -13.76 -11.82
CA THR A 27 15.69 -14.12 -13.09
C THR A 27 16.50 -12.97 -13.70
N LYS A 28 16.62 -11.84 -12.99
CA LYS A 28 17.37 -10.65 -13.43
C LYS A 28 16.90 -10.05 -14.76
N LYS A 29 15.66 -10.30 -15.17
CA LYS A 29 15.04 -9.64 -16.32
C LYS A 29 14.80 -8.16 -16.05
N ILE A 30 14.47 -7.82 -14.80
CA ILE A 30 14.32 -6.46 -14.27
C ILE A 30 15.01 -6.38 -12.92
N SER A 31 15.45 -5.20 -12.52
CA SER A 31 16.09 -4.97 -11.22
C SER A 31 15.09 -4.43 -10.20
N VAL A 32 15.41 -4.63 -8.91
CA VAL A 32 14.65 -4.02 -7.79
C VAL A 32 14.58 -2.50 -7.95
N LYS A 33 15.67 -1.88 -8.43
CA LYS A 33 15.71 -0.42 -8.65
C LYS A 33 14.70 0.02 -9.70
N GLU A 34 14.67 -0.64 -10.85
CA GLU A 34 13.75 -0.30 -11.95
C GLU A 34 12.28 -0.42 -11.52
N VAL A 35 11.90 -1.50 -10.83
CA VAL A 35 10.52 -1.67 -10.36
C VAL A 35 10.17 -0.68 -9.25
N THR A 36 11.12 -0.33 -8.38
CA THR A 36 10.91 0.66 -7.33
C THR A 36 10.67 2.05 -7.93
N GLU A 37 11.49 2.48 -8.90
CA GLU A 37 11.31 3.77 -9.58
C GLU A 37 10.01 3.81 -10.39
N ALA A 38 9.64 2.73 -11.07
CA ALA A 38 8.38 2.64 -11.79
C ALA A 38 7.17 2.76 -10.83
N ALA A 39 7.21 2.08 -9.68
CA ALA A 39 6.14 2.18 -8.67
C ALA A 39 6.04 3.60 -8.10
N ILE A 40 7.17 4.25 -7.82
CA ILE A 40 7.21 5.64 -7.35
C ILE A 40 6.64 6.59 -8.40
N ALA A 41 7.05 6.46 -9.66
CA ALA A 41 6.54 7.28 -10.76
C ALA A 41 5.02 7.11 -10.94
N ARG A 42 4.53 5.86 -10.88
CA ARG A 42 3.09 5.57 -10.91
C ARG A 42 2.35 6.20 -9.71
N ALA A 43 2.92 6.11 -8.51
CA ALA A 43 2.35 6.71 -7.31
C ALA A 43 2.22 8.23 -7.43
N GLU A 44 3.28 8.90 -7.87
CA GLU A 44 3.29 10.36 -8.06
C GLU A 44 2.29 10.81 -9.15
N LYS A 45 2.10 10.00 -10.19
CA LYS A 45 1.12 10.28 -11.26
C LYS A 45 -0.32 10.25 -10.76
N VAL A 46 -0.69 9.27 -9.93
CA VAL A 46 -2.11 9.05 -9.58
C VAL A 46 -2.51 9.64 -8.22
N ASN A 47 -1.58 9.75 -7.28
CA ASN A 47 -1.89 10.16 -5.92
C ASN A 47 -2.45 11.58 -5.78
N PRO A 48 -2.08 12.57 -6.60
CA PRO A 48 -2.70 13.90 -6.56
C PRO A 48 -4.22 13.87 -6.76
N THR A 49 -4.71 12.88 -7.50
CA THR A 49 -6.16 12.69 -7.72
C THR A 49 -6.77 11.73 -6.70
N LEU A 50 -6.07 10.64 -6.37
CA LEU A 50 -6.63 9.57 -5.52
C LEU A 50 -6.53 9.85 -4.02
N GLY A 51 -5.57 10.66 -3.55
CA GLY A 51 -5.40 10.97 -2.14
C GLY A 51 -5.15 9.74 -1.27
N ALA A 52 -4.35 8.78 -1.74
CA ALA A 52 -4.24 7.46 -1.14
C ALA A 52 -2.95 7.22 -0.33
N ILE A 53 -1.98 8.15 -0.39
CA ILE A 53 -0.70 8.03 0.32
C ILE A 53 -0.68 8.96 1.52
N ALA A 54 -0.48 8.39 2.71
CA ALA A 54 -0.34 9.12 3.96
C ALA A 54 1.11 9.53 4.24
N ILE A 55 2.07 8.65 3.92
CA ILE A 55 3.50 8.88 4.14
C ILE A 55 4.28 8.29 2.96
N LYS A 56 5.13 9.12 2.34
CA LYS A 56 6.09 8.66 1.33
C LYS A 56 7.36 8.15 2.02
N MET A 57 7.88 7.01 1.55
CA MET A 57 9.11 6.37 2.03
C MET A 57 10.06 6.11 0.86
N TYR A 58 10.04 6.96 -0.16
CA TYR A 58 10.68 6.73 -1.44
C TYR A 58 12.21 6.62 -1.33
N ASP A 59 12.84 7.51 -0.55
CA ASP A 59 14.29 7.52 -0.41
C ASP A 59 14.79 6.28 0.34
N ASP A 60 14.07 5.86 1.38
CA ASP A 60 14.37 4.60 2.08
C ASP A 60 14.19 3.40 1.15
N ALA A 61 13.14 3.39 0.33
CA ALA A 61 12.90 2.29 -0.61
C ALA A 61 13.96 2.22 -1.73
N ARG A 62 14.47 3.36 -2.20
CA ARG A 62 15.57 3.45 -3.18
C ARG A 62 16.89 2.91 -2.64
N ASN A 63 17.12 3.13 -1.35
CA ASN A 63 18.37 2.80 -0.66
C ASN A 63 18.26 1.55 0.23
N ASN A 64 17.21 0.74 0.04
CA ASN A 64 16.94 -0.42 0.89
C ASN A 64 17.84 -1.61 0.52
N ASP A 65 19.00 -1.68 1.15
CA ASP A 65 19.96 -2.78 1.04
C ASP A 65 19.64 -3.99 1.96
N LYS A 66 18.57 -3.88 2.77
CA LYS A 66 18.20 -4.86 3.81
C LYS A 66 17.02 -5.73 3.43
N LEU A 67 16.63 -5.74 2.16
CA LEU A 67 15.57 -6.62 1.69
C LEU A 67 15.97 -8.09 1.88
N ASN A 68 15.04 -8.90 2.37
CA ASN A 68 15.26 -10.35 2.45
C ASN A 68 15.28 -10.95 1.05
N GLN A 69 16.47 -11.31 0.56
CA GLN A 69 16.68 -11.87 -0.77
C GLN A 69 16.09 -13.27 -0.94
N ASP A 70 15.93 -14.01 0.17
CA ASP A 70 15.32 -15.35 0.18
C ASP A 70 13.78 -15.29 0.29
N GLY A 71 13.21 -14.09 0.42
CA GLY A 71 11.77 -13.89 0.51
C GLY A 71 11.08 -14.12 -0.83
N PRO A 72 9.88 -14.76 -0.84
CA PRO A 72 9.16 -15.09 -2.07
C PRO A 72 8.74 -13.88 -2.90
N PHE A 73 8.77 -12.68 -2.34
CA PHE A 73 8.44 -11.42 -3.00
C PHE A 73 9.61 -10.43 -2.96
N TYR A 74 10.84 -10.94 -3.04
CA TYR A 74 12.04 -10.09 -3.04
C TYR A 74 11.94 -8.97 -4.06
N GLY A 75 12.05 -7.73 -3.56
CA GLY A 75 12.06 -6.51 -4.36
C GLY A 75 10.70 -6.02 -4.87
N VAL A 76 9.63 -6.78 -4.66
CA VAL A 76 8.27 -6.37 -5.08
C VAL A 76 7.84 -5.11 -4.30
N PRO A 77 7.49 -3.99 -4.98
CA PRO A 77 7.05 -2.78 -4.32
C PRO A 77 5.70 -2.95 -3.64
N THR A 78 5.54 -2.33 -2.48
CA THR A 78 4.31 -2.40 -1.68
C THR A 78 4.06 -1.14 -0.88
N PHE A 79 2.86 -1.02 -0.34
CA PHE A 79 2.48 -0.06 0.70
C PHE A 79 2.01 -0.77 1.97
N VAL A 80 2.18 -0.09 3.10
CA VAL A 80 1.66 -0.52 4.40
C VAL A 80 0.57 0.44 4.87
N LYS A 81 -0.56 -0.09 5.37
CA LYS A 81 -1.64 0.74 5.92
C LYS A 81 -1.17 1.53 7.14
N ASP A 82 -1.62 2.78 7.29
CA ASP A 82 -1.10 3.71 8.31
C ASP A 82 -1.56 3.44 9.77
N ASN A 83 -2.10 2.28 10.07
CA ASN A 83 -2.29 1.80 11.44
C ASN A 83 -1.13 0.92 11.93
N ASP A 84 -0.25 0.47 11.05
CA ASP A 84 0.89 -0.38 11.38
C ASP A 84 2.14 0.41 11.69
N PHE A 85 2.96 -0.12 12.61
CA PHE A 85 4.20 0.50 13.04
C PHE A 85 5.35 0.09 12.13
N ILE A 86 5.94 1.08 11.45
CA ILE A 86 7.22 0.95 10.74
C ILE A 86 8.24 1.78 11.48
N LYS A 87 9.37 1.18 11.87
CA LYS A 87 10.46 1.88 12.58
C LYS A 87 10.92 3.11 11.80
N GLY A 88 11.04 4.24 12.49
CA GLY A 88 11.46 5.51 11.90
C GLY A 88 10.32 6.36 11.34
N TYR A 89 9.09 5.81 11.26
CA TYR A 89 7.93 6.52 10.70
C TYR A 89 6.81 6.71 11.71
N PRO A 90 6.04 7.80 11.60
CA PRO A 90 4.89 8.01 12.47
C PRO A 90 3.74 7.05 12.14
N VAL A 91 2.88 6.80 13.13
CA VAL A 91 1.60 6.11 12.97
C VAL A 91 0.50 7.10 13.23
N GLN A 92 -0.17 7.54 12.19
CA GLN A 92 -1.11 8.66 12.24
C GLN A 92 -2.57 8.21 12.43
N LYS A 93 -2.90 6.96 12.07
CA LYS A 93 -4.23 6.34 12.21
C LYS A 93 -5.37 7.16 11.60
N GLY A 94 -5.10 7.86 10.51
CA GLY A 94 -6.10 8.65 9.81
C GLY A 94 -6.58 9.90 10.55
N THR A 95 -5.89 10.38 11.58
CA THR A 95 -6.36 11.52 12.38
C THR A 95 -5.32 12.61 12.59
N GLY A 96 -5.79 13.84 12.72
CA GLY A 96 -5.03 15.00 13.18
C GLY A 96 -5.19 15.30 14.67
N ALA A 97 -6.02 14.53 15.40
CA ALA A 97 -6.38 14.82 16.79
C ALA A 97 -5.20 14.70 17.79
N PHE A 98 -4.09 14.11 17.38
CA PHE A 98 -2.89 14.00 18.22
C PHE A 98 -1.59 14.11 17.40
N VAL A 99 -0.51 14.47 18.10
CA VAL A 99 0.83 14.43 17.50
C VAL A 99 1.29 12.97 17.38
N SER A 100 1.44 12.51 16.15
CA SER A 100 1.83 11.12 15.87
C SER A 100 3.26 10.86 16.31
N LYS A 101 3.47 9.83 17.12
CA LYS A 101 4.80 9.44 17.57
C LYS A 101 5.49 8.58 16.51
N VAL A 102 6.77 8.83 16.31
CA VAL A 102 7.63 8.00 15.45
C VAL A 102 7.82 6.62 16.12
N ALA A 103 7.58 5.57 15.37
CA ALA A 103 7.71 4.20 15.86
C ALA A 103 9.18 3.83 16.10
N LYS A 104 9.49 3.32 17.30
CA LYS A 104 10.85 2.88 17.66
C LYS A 104 11.19 1.49 17.09
N LYS A 105 10.18 0.70 16.71
CA LYS A 105 10.30 -0.66 16.15
C LYS A 105 9.12 -0.95 15.22
N ASN A 106 9.31 -1.91 14.32
CA ASN A 106 8.20 -2.46 13.54
C ASN A 106 7.22 -3.23 14.43
N SER A 107 5.95 -3.28 14.04
CA SER A 107 5.02 -4.28 14.58
C SER A 107 5.45 -5.70 14.18
N LYS A 108 5.01 -6.71 14.94
CA LYS A 108 5.29 -8.12 14.61
C LYS A 108 4.78 -8.48 13.20
N TYR A 109 3.60 -7.99 12.87
CA TYR A 109 3.00 -8.18 11.55
C TYR A 109 3.86 -7.56 10.43
N VAL A 110 4.33 -6.33 10.61
CA VAL A 110 5.20 -5.66 9.61
C VAL A 110 6.50 -6.43 9.43
N ASN A 111 7.13 -6.93 10.51
CA ASN A 111 8.32 -7.76 10.40
C ASN A 111 8.04 -9.06 9.61
N GLN A 112 6.91 -9.72 9.88
CA GLN A 112 6.49 -10.91 9.15
C GLN A 112 6.23 -10.59 7.68
N PHE A 113 5.60 -9.47 7.37
CA PHE A 113 5.36 -9.05 5.99
C PHE A 113 6.67 -8.69 5.27
N PHE A 114 7.57 -7.96 5.92
CA PHE A 114 8.86 -7.60 5.34
C PHE A 114 9.82 -8.80 5.17
N SER A 115 9.65 -9.86 5.97
CA SER A 115 10.41 -11.10 5.78
C SER A 115 10.08 -11.80 4.44
N SER A 116 8.97 -11.44 3.79
CA SER A 116 8.66 -11.91 2.43
C SER A 116 9.53 -11.24 1.34
N GLY A 117 10.36 -10.26 1.68
CA GLY A 117 11.28 -9.58 0.76
C GLY A 117 10.70 -8.36 0.05
N VAL A 118 9.47 -7.96 0.34
CA VAL A 118 8.82 -6.79 -0.30
C VAL A 118 9.54 -5.48 0.01
N ASN A 119 9.54 -4.55 -0.95
CA ASN A 119 10.09 -3.21 -0.79
C ASN A 119 8.97 -2.18 -0.51
N CYS A 120 8.91 -1.65 0.70
CA CYS A 120 7.86 -0.73 1.11
C CYS A 120 8.18 0.70 0.66
N ILE A 121 7.36 1.25 -0.24
CA ILE A 121 7.53 2.61 -0.78
C ILE A 121 6.70 3.67 -0.04
N GLY A 122 5.89 3.29 0.96
CA GLY A 122 5.13 4.26 1.74
C GLY A 122 4.02 3.67 2.59
N LYS A 123 3.29 4.56 3.25
CA LYS A 123 2.10 4.20 4.03
C LYS A 123 0.85 4.79 3.39
N THR A 124 -0.24 4.02 3.41
CA THR A 124 -1.51 4.40 2.78
C THR A 124 -2.50 5.00 3.75
N THR A 125 -3.38 5.85 3.22
CA THR A 125 -4.47 6.49 3.96
C THR A 125 -5.47 5.48 4.51
N MET A 126 -6.11 5.90 5.59
CA MET A 126 -7.23 5.21 6.25
C MET A 126 -8.13 6.25 6.92
N PRO A 127 -9.40 5.96 7.21
CA PRO A 127 -10.23 6.87 7.99
C PRO A 127 -9.76 6.89 9.45
N GLU A 128 -10.24 7.88 10.20
CA GLU A 128 -9.87 8.05 11.60
C GLU A 128 -10.07 6.76 12.39
N PHE A 129 -8.99 6.30 13.01
CA PHE A 129 -8.91 5.06 13.81
C PHE A 129 -9.39 3.79 13.09
N GLY A 130 -9.74 3.87 11.82
CA GLY A 130 -10.25 2.75 11.03
C GLY A 130 -11.70 2.36 11.34
N PHE A 131 -12.51 3.27 11.88
CA PHE A 131 -13.85 2.95 12.37
C PHE A 131 -14.97 3.06 11.33
N ILE A 132 -14.71 3.65 10.16
CA ILE A 132 -15.71 3.82 9.11
C ILE A 132 -15.25 3.25 7.77
N CYS A 133 -16.19 3.09 6.84
CA CYS A 133 -15.95 2.45 5.54
C CYS A 133 -15.66 3.45 4.41
N SER A 134 -15.31 4.70 4.73
CA SER A 134 -14.85 5.72 3.78
C SER A 134 -13.71 6.51 4.39
N THR A 135 -12.78 7.00 3.57
CA THR A 135 -11.69 7.89 4.03
C THR A 135 -11.94 9.30 3.53
N GLU A 136 -12.44 10.11 4.43
CA GLU A 136 -12.77 11.51 4.26
C GLU A 136 -12.37 12.24 5.54
N ASN A 137 -11.11 12.62 5.64
CA ASN A 137 -10.61 13.28 6.85
C ASN A 137 -9.88 14.58 6.52
N GLU A 138 -9.76 15.47 7.49
CA GLU A 138 -9.17 16.80 7.32
C GLU A 138 -7.69 16.73 6.90
N LYS A 139 -6.97 15.71 7.33
CA LYS A 139 -5.52 15.63 7.13
C LYS A 139 -5.13 15.21 5.72
N TRP A 140 -5.82 14.25 5.14
CA TRP A 140 -5.52 13.72 3.80
C TRP A 140 -6.68 13.87 2.81
N HIS A 141 -7.75 14.56 3.25
CA HIS A 141 -8.94 14.76 2.47
C HIS A 141 -9.64 13.44 2.10
N VAL A 142 -10.07 13.30 0.85
CA VAL A 142 -10.84 12.14 0.39
C VAL A 142 -9.92 11.17 -0.34
N THR A 143 -9.98 9.88 0.03
CA THR A 143 -9.39 8.81 -0.78
C THR A 143 -10.41 8.32 -1.81
N ARG A 144 -10.10 8.53 -3.09
CA ARG A 144 -11.03 8.32 -4.20
C ARG A 144 -10.85 6.96 -4.86
N ASN A 145 -11.96 6.41 -5.36
CA ASN A 145 -11.98 5.14 -6.08
C ASN A 145 -11.35 5.31 -7.48
N PRO A 146 -10.34 4.49 -7.83
CA PRO A 146 -9.67 4.58 -9.14
C PRO A 146 -10.60 4.29 -10.34
N TRP A 147 -11.66 3.53 -10.14
CA TRP A 147 -12.62 3.25 -11.21
C TRP A 147 -13.52 4.44 -11.54
N ASN A 148 -13.86 5.23 -10.53
CA ASN A 148 -14.60 6.46 -10.67
C ASN A 148 -14.38 7.34 -9.44
N THR A 149 -13.75 8.49 -9.63
CA THR A 149 -13.35 9.41 -8.55
C THR A 149 -14.50 10.08 -7.81
N ASP A 150 -15.74 9.94 -8.25
CA ASP A 150 -16.93 10.40 -7.52
C ASP A 150 -17.36 9.41 -6.42
N TYR A 151 -16.77 8.22 -6.38
CA TYR A 151 -17.10 7.17 -5.41
C TYR A 151 -15.99 6.94 -4.38
N THR A 152 -16.39 6.37 -3.25
CA THR A 152 -15.47 5.90 -2.22
C THR A 152 -14.74 4.62 -2.66
N THR A 153 -13.54 4.42 -2.14
CA THR A 153 -12.81 3.14 -2.22
C THR A 153 -13.37 2.08 -1.27
N GLY A 154 -14.36 2.41 -0.46
CA GLY A 154 -14.62 1.64 0.75
C GLY A 154 -13.52 1.86 1.80
N GLY A 155 -13.58 1.15 2.91
CA GLY A 155 -12.63 1.31 4.02
C GLY A 155 -12.66 0.14 5.02
N SER A 156 -11.77 0.18 5.96
CA SER A 156 -10.85 1.27 6.32
C SER A 156 -9.47 1.17 5.66
N SER A 157 -9.17 0.18 4.81
CA SER A 157 -7.90 0.09 4.06
C SER A 157 -8.02 0.77 2.69
N SER A 158 -8.54 1.99 2.69
CA SER A 158 -8.92 2.77 1.50
C SER A 158 -7.73 3.03 0.57
N GLY A 159 -6.66 3.59 1.12
CA GLY A 159 -5.48 3.93 0.33
C GLY A 159 -4.77 2.70 -0.23
N SER A 160 -4.73 1.59 0.52
CA SER A 160 -4.16 0.32 0.02
C SER A 160 -4.93 -0.18 -1.20
N ALA A 161 -6.27 -0.19 -1.14
CA ALA A 161 -7.10 -0.59 -2.27
C ALA A 161 -6.93 0.35 -3.47
N ALA A 162 -6.88 1.68 -3.23
CA ALA A 162 -6.66 2.65 -4.31
C ALA A 162 -5.32 2.44 -5.03
N MET A 163 -4.23 2.21 -4.29
CA MET A 163 -2.89 2.01 -4.87
C MET A 163 -2.79 0.70 -5.66
N VAL A 164 -3.41 -0.38 -5.19
CA VAL A 164 -3.43 -1.64 -5.93
C VAL A 164 -4.34 -1.55 -7.17
N ALA A 165 -5.57 -1.07 -7.02
CA ALA A 165 -6.52 -0.98 -8.12
C ALA A 165 -6.10 -0.01 -9.23
N SER A 166 -5.33 1.01 -8.90
CA SER A 166 -4.77 1.92 -9.90
C SER A 166 -3.50 1.40 -10.58
N GLY A 167 -2.99 0.23 -10.19
CA GLY A 167 -1.82 -0.39 -10.81
C GLY A 167 -0.48 0.20 -10.35
N VAL A 168 -0.44 0.87 -9.20
CA VAL A 168 0.80 1.42 -8.63
C VAL A 168 1.67 0.31 -8.04
N VAL A 169 1.06 -0.59 -7.29
CA VAL A 169 1.72 -1.77 -6.70
C VAL A 169 0.83 -3.00 -6.86
N PRO A 170 1.39 -4.21 -6.96
CA PRO A 170 0.57 -5.41 -7.13
C PRO A 170 -0.05 -5.90 -5.83
N ILE A 171 0.53 -5.57 -4.68
CA ILE A 171 0.04 -5.95 -3.35
C ILE A 171 0.23 -4.79 -2.35
N ALA A 172 -0.63 -4.75 -1.34
CA ALA A 172 -0.50 -3.83 -0.20
C ALA A 172 -1.07 -4.46 1.06
N THR A 173 -0.64 -3.99 2.26
CA THR A 173 -1.23 -4.49 3.50
C THR A 173 -2.59 -3.87 3.76
N ALA A 174 -3.42 -4.63 4.46
CA ALA A 174 -4.71 -4.23 4.98
C ALA A 174 -4.94 -4.89 6.35
N ASN A 175 -5.90 -4.40 7.10
CA ASN A 175 -6.39 -5.11 8.28
C ASN A 175 -7.92 -5.16 8.28
N ASP A 176 -8.49 -6.13 8.98
CA ASP A 176 -9.92 -6.42 8.91
C ASP A 176 -10.46 -6.88 10.26
N GLY A 177 -11.04 -5.95 11.00
CA GLY A 177 -11.81 -6.24 12.21
C GLY A 177 -13.28 -6.54 11.91
N ALA A 178 -13.87 -5.77 10.97
CA ALA A 178 -15.28 -5.85 10.62
C ALA A 178 -15.54 -5.69 9.10
N GLY A 179 -14.55 -5.99 8.25
CA GLY A 179 -14.65 -5.87 6.79
C GLY A 179 -13.60 -4.99 6.14
N SER A 180 -12.69 -4.39 6.92
CA SER A 180 -11.78 -3.35 6.44
C SER A 180 -10.70 -3.79 5.44
N THR A 181 -10.58 -5.06 5.08
CA THR A 181 -9.85 -5.59 3.92
C THR A 181 -10.82 -5.90 2.79
N ARG A 182 -11.89 -6.63 3.10
CA ARG A 182 -12.87 -7.17 2.14
C ARG A 182 -13.74 -6.09 1.51
N ILE A 183 -14.17 -5.09 2.29
CA ILE A 183 -14.99 -3.98 1.78
C ILE A 183 -14.24 -3.18 0.71
N PRO A 184 -13.05 -2.61 0.98
CA PRO A 184 -12.35 -1.85 -0.05
C PRO A 184 -11.88 -2.72 -1.22
N ALA A 185 -11.55 -3.99 -1.01
CA ALA A 185 -11.26 -4.91 -2.11
C ALA A 185 -12.48 -5.09 -3.03
N SER A 186 -13.67 -5.28 -2.47
CA SER A 186 -14.92 -5.37 -3.23
C SER A 186 -15.23 -4.08 -4.00
N CYS A 187 -15.12 -2.92 -3.34
CA CYS A 187 -15.38 -1.63 -3.98
C CYS A 187 -14.41 -1.29 -5.11
N CYS A 188 -13.19 -1.85 -5.07
CA CYS A 188 -12.13 -1.56 -6.04
C CYS A 188 -11.85 -2.73 -7.00
N GLY A 189 -12.62 -3.82 -6.98
CA GLY A 189 -12.44 -4.97 -7.86
C GLY A 189 -11.15 -5.74 -7.61
N LEU A 190 -10.79 -5.94 -6.34
CA LEU A 190 -9.56 -6.59 -5.90
C LEU A 190 -9.84 -7.88 -5.13
N VAL A 191 -8.81 -8.71 -5.00
CA VAL A 191 -8.80 -9.84 -4.05
C VAL A 191 -8.44 -9.33 -2.65
N GLY A 192 -9.37 -9.44 -1.71
CA GLY A 192 -9.16 -9.10 -0.30
C GLY A 192 -9.04 -10.36 0.56
N LEU A 193 -7.82 -10.71 0.97
CA LEU A 193 -7.58 -11.87 1.81
C LEU A 193 -7.59 -11.50 3.30
N LYS A 194 -8.58 -12.01 4.03
CA LYS A 194 -8.62 -12.00 5.49
C LYS A 194 -8.35 -13.42 6.01
N PRO A 195 -7.14 -13.73 6.47
CA PRO A 195 -6.83 -15.08 6.96
C PRO A 195 -7.57 -15.39 8.26
N THR A 196 -7.58 -16.66 8.64
CA THR A 196 -8.07 -17.10 9.95
C THR A 196 -7.20 -16.51 11.07
N ARG A 197 -7.78 -16.36 12.25
CA ARG A 197 -7.06 -15.88 13.43
C ARG A 197 -5.85 -16.79 13.71
N LYS A 198 -4.79 -16.20 14.29
CA LYS A 198 -3.52 -16.85 14.65
C LYS A 198 -2.64 -17.29 13.47
N ARG A 199 -2.97 -16.92 12.24
CA ARG A 199 -2.09 -17.11 11.05
C ARG A 199 -1.05 -16.02 10.92
N LEU A 200 -1.38 -14.80 11.32
CA LEU A 200 -0.50 -13.64 11.30
C LEU A 200 -0.23 -13.18 12.74
N PHE A 201 0.93 -12.58 12.96
CA PHE A 201 1.29 -11.98 14.25
C PHE A 201 0.60 -10.61 14.43
N TYR A 202 0.09 -10.38 15.63
CA TYR A 202 -0.44 -9.10 16.09
C TYR A 202 0.36 -8.57 17.28
#